data_cabae53af0658e400af82cadd6075ab9
#
_entry.id   cabae53af0658e400af82cadd6075ab9
#
_cell.length_a   1.000
_cell.length_b   1.000
_cell.length_c   1.000
_cell.angle_alpha   90.00
_cell.angle_beta   90.00
_cell.angle_gamma   90.00
#
_symmetry.space_group_name_H-M   'P 1'
#
loop_
_entity.id
_entity.type
_entity.pdbx_description
1 polymer ?
#
loop_
_entity_poly.entity_id
_entity_poly.type
_entity_poly.pdbx_seq_one_letter_code
_entity_poly.pdbx_strand_id
1 'polypeptide(L)'
;MTSTLQVEAEAFIQVVRTADGLVRNLDLLLKRHKLTFTQYNALRILRGAGGAGASGRDVADRMINAQPDVTRLLDRLEKRGLIRRCRADQDRRFVKAWITPSGLEMLAGLDKPVTDLHRQQFAALTKEELAQLKVALEKAGP
;
A
#
# COMPACT_ATOMS: atom_id res chain seq x y z
N MET A 1 -26.98 21.61 -20.48
CA MET A 1 -26.72 21.84 -19.06
C MET A 1 -26.33 20.53 -18.40
N THR A 2 -25.10 20.46 -17.94
CA THR A 2 -24.61 19.29 -17.20
C THR A 2 -25.20 19.39 -15.79
N SER A 3 -26.00 18.43 -15.40
CA SER A 3 -26.53 18.35 -14.05
C SER A 3 -25.36 18.16 -13.06
N THR A 4 -25.41 18.79 -11.89
CA THR A 4 -24.42 18.61 -10.82
C THR A 4 -24.20 17.12 -10.52
N LEU A 5 -25.28 16.33 -10.55
CA LEU A 5 -25.21 14.87 -10.38
C LEU A 5 -24.37 14.17 -11.45
N GLN A 6 -24.34 14.73 -12.66
CA GLN A 6 -23.54 14.18 -13.75
C GLN A 6 -22.03 14.41 -13.54
N VAL A 7 -21.65 15.60 -13.08
CA VAL A 7 -20.25 15.94 -12.76
C VAL A 7 -19.71 15.04 -11.65
N GLU A 8 -20.48 14.84 -10.61
CA GLU A 8 -20.12 13.96 -9.48
C GLU A 8 -19.95 12.50 -9.92
N ALA A 9 -20.87 12.00 -10.75
CA ALA A 9 -20.80 10.66 -11.29
C ALA A 9 -19.57 10.48 -12.20
N GLU A 10 -19.28 11.46 -13.04
CA GLU A 10 -18.11 11.46 -13.92
C GLU A 10 -16.82 11.47 -13.10
N ALA A 11 -16.76 12.27 -12.04
CA ALA A 11 -15.62 12.33 -11.13
C ALA A 11 -15.40 10.97 -10.44
N PHE A 12 -16.47 10.36 -9.94
CA PHE A 12 -16.40 9.02 -9.33
C PHE A 12 -15.81 8.00 -10.29
N ILE A 13 -16.32 7.95 -11.51
CA ILE A 13 -15.84 7.00 -12.54
C ILE A 13 -14.35 7.26 -12.82
N GLN A 14 -13.95 8.51 -12.98
CA GLN A 14 -12.57 8.86 -13.28
C GLN A 14 -11.63 8.48 -12.14
N VAL A 15 -12.03 8.72 -10.89
CA VAL A 15 -11.24 8.32 -9.72
C VAL A 15 -11.04 6.80 -9.69
N VAL A 16 -12.12 6.04 -9.85
CA VAL A 16 -12.06 4.57 -9.80
C VAL A 16 -11.19 4.01 -10.93
N ARG A 17 -11.37 4.48 -12.14
CA ARG A 17 -10.57 4.03 -13.29
C ARG A 17 -9.10 4.36 -13.13
N THR A 18 -8.81 5.56 -12.67
CA THR A 18 -7.43 6.01 -12.47
C THR A 18 -6.77 5.20 -11.36
N ALA A 19 -7.42 5.03 -10.22
CA ALA A 19 -6.91 4.22 -9.12
C ALA A 19 -6.62 2.78 -9.56
N ASP A 20 -7.56 2.17 -10.27
CA ASP A 20 -7.40 0.81 -10.79
C ASP A 20 -6.20 0.69 -11.73
N GLY A 21 -6.03 1.63 -12.64
CA GLY A 21 -4.90 1.66 -13.58
C GLY A 21 -3.56 1.85 -12.87
N LEU A 22 -3.49 2.75 -11.89
CA LEU A 22 -2.28 3.00 -11.11
C LEU A 22 -1.85 1.74 -10.33
N VAL A 23 -2.79 1.08 -9.67
CA VAL A 23 -2.53 -0.15 -8.91
C VAL A 23 -2.10 -1.28 -9.85
N ARG A 24 -2.75 -1.43 -10.99
CA ARG A 24 -2.42 -2.46 -11.98
C ARG A 24 -0.99 -2.31 -12.49
N ASN A 25 -0.55 -1.10 -12.79
CA ASN A 25 0.82 -0.85 -13.23
C ASN A 25 1.83 -1.19 -12.14
N LEU A 26 1.52 -0.87 -10.89
CA LEU A 26 2.38 -1.24 -9.77
C LEU A 26 2.43 -2.75 -9.58
N ASP A 27 1.30 -3.44 -9.65
CA ASP A 27 1.25 -4.90 -9.55
C ASP A 27 2.11 -5.59 -10.63
N LEU A 28 2.11 -5.06 -11.85
CA LEU A 28 2.97 -5.60 -12.93
C LEU A 28 4.45 -5.49 -12.59
N LEU A 29 4.87 -4.37 -12.00
CA LEU A 29 6.25 -4.18 -11.54
C LEU A 29 6.58 -5.13 -10.40
N LEU A 30 5.70 -5.23 -9.41
CA LEU A 30 5.88 -6.05 -8.22
C LEU A 30 5.89 -7.55 -8.54
N LYS A 31 5.19 -7.96 -9.58
CA LYS A 31 5.10 -9.37 -10.00
C LYS A 31 6.47 -9.97 -10.29
N ARG A 32 7.43 -9.19 -10.78
CA ARG A 32 8.81 -9.62 -11.01
C ARG A 32 9.49 -10.08 -9.71
N HIS A 33 9.04 -9.54 -8.58
CA HIS A 33 9.51 -9.87 -7.24
C HIS A 33 8.56 -10.83 -6.52
N LYS A 34 7.58 -11.37 -7.22
CA LYS A 34 6.53 -12.24 -6.67
C LYS A 34 5.77 -11.60 -5.50
N LEU A 35 5.54 -10.28 -5.59
CA LEU A 35 4.76 -9.51 -4.63
C LEU A 35 3.50 -9.01 -5.26
N THR A 36 2.42 -8.94 -4.47
CA THR A 36 1.22 -8.19 -4.78
C THR A 36 1.33 -6.79 -4.19
N PHE A 37 0.49 -5.88 -4.67
CA PHE A 37 0.37 -4.53 -4.07
C PHE A 37 0.10 -4.60 -2.57
N THR A 38 -0.79 -5.51 -2.16
CA THR A 38 -1.16 -5.71 -0.75
C THR A 38 0.03 -6.16 0.09
N GLN A 39 0.80 -7.12 -0.40
CA GLN A 39 2.01 -7.61 0.27
C GLN A 39 3.08 -6.51 0.38
N TYR A 40 3.29 -5.78 -0.70
CA TYR A 40 4.22 -4.65 -0.74
C TYR A 40 3.83 -3.58 0.28
N ASN A 41 2.53 -3.23 0.34
CA ASN A 41 2.01 -2.27 1.30
C ASN A 41 2.27 -2.71 2.75
N ALA A 42 1.99 -3.98 3.07
CA ALA A 42 2.25 -4.52 4.41
C ALA A 42 3.74 -4.46 4.77
N LEU A 43 4.63 -4.81 3.84
CA LEU A 43 6.07 -4.71 4.07
C LEU A 43 6.53 -3.28 4.33
N ARG A 44 6.00 -2.31 3.61
CA ARG A 44 6.30 -0.89 3.83
C ARG A 44 5.84 -0.42 5.20
N ILE A 45 4.67 -0.84 5.64
CA ILE A 45 4.15 -0.54 6.98
C ILE A 45 5.09 -1.09 8.04
N LEU A 46 5.53 -2.34 7.90
CA LEU A 46 6.43 -2.98 8.84
C LEU A 46 7.83 -2.37 8.82
N ARG A 47 8.33 -1.94 7.66
CA ARG A 47 9.58 -1.17 7.59
C ARG A 47 9.46 0.14 8.36
N GLY A 48 8.36 0.84 8.23
CA GLY A 48 8.11 2.09 8.95
C GLY A 48 7.96 1.89 10.46
N ALA A 49 7.45 0.75 10.91
CA ALA A 49 7.33 0.41 12.33
C ALA A 49 8.69 0.11 12.99
N GLY A 50 9.68 -0.30 12.20
CA GLY A 50 11.04 -0.55 12.70
C GLY A 50 11.11 -1.56 13.82
N GLY A 51 11.96 -1.29 14.81
CA GLY A 51 12.21 -2.19 15.94
C GLY A 51 11.02 -2.38 16.89
N ALA A 52 10.05 -1.47 16.87
CA ALA A 52 8.82 -1.59 17.67
C ALA A 52 7.90 -2.69 17.14
N GLY A 53 7.97 -2.98 15.83
CA GLY A 53 7.05 -3.90 15.17
C GLY A 53 5.62 -3.37 15.11
N ALA A 54 4.72 -4.19 14.63
CA ALA A 54 3.30 -3.84 14.55
C ALA A 54 2.43 -5.08 14.77
N SER A 55 1.29 -4.91 15.44
CA SER A 55 0.28 -5.96 15.54
C SER A 55 -0.45 -6.12 14.20
N GLY A 56 -1.16 -7.23 14.02
CA GLY A 56 -2.00 -7.43 12.84
C GLY A 56 -3.05 -6.32 12.68
N ARG A 57 -3.60 -5.84 13.81
CA ARG A 57 -4.54 -4.73 13.82
C ARG A 57 -3.88 -3.42 13.37
N ASP A 58 -2.67 -3.13 13.85
CA ASP A 58 -1.92 -1.94 13.42
C ASP A 58 -1.64 -1.97 11.93
N VAL A 59 -1.27 -3.13 11.39
CA VAL A 59 -1.07 -3.31 9.95
C VAL A 59 -2.37 -3.05 9.20
N ALA A 60 -3.48 -3.66 9.65
CA ALA A 60 -4.80 -3.48 9.04
C ALA A 60 -5.21 -2.00 8.99
N ASP A 61 -5.01 -1.28 10.09
CA ASP A 61 -5.39 0.14 10.22
C ASP A 61 -4.56 1.05 9.30
N ARG A 62 -3.34 0.65 8.96
CA ARG A 62 -2.42 1.44 8.11
C ARG A 62 -2.42 1.03 6.64
N MET A 63 -3.14 -0.06 6.29
CA MET A 63 -3.24 -0.48 4.89
C MET A 63 -3.94 0.59 4.05
N ILE A 64 -3.45 0.79 2.83
CA ILE A 64 -4.06 1.72 1.88
C ILE A 64 -5.49 1.30 1.56
N ASN A 65 -5.69 0.01 1.33
CA ASN A 65 -7.03 -0.56 1.12
C ASN A 65 -7.38 -1.49 2.27
N ALA A 66 -8.65 -1.50 2.67
CA ALA A 66 -9.14 -2.44 3.66
C ALA A 66 -8.90 -3.88 3.19
N GLN A 67 -8.32 -4.70 4.08
CA GLN A 67 -8.06 -6.11 3.78
C GLN A 67 -8.91 -6.99 4.68
N PRO A 68 -9.65 -7.95 4.09
CA PRO A 68 -10.53 -8.82 4.88
C PRO A 68 -9.76 -9.83 5.74
N ASP A 69 -8.52 -10.17 5.36
CA ASP A 69 -7.74 -11.19 6.05
C ASP A 69 -6.25 -10.84 6.15
N VAL A 70 -5.93 -9.94 7.08
CA VAL A 70 -4.55 -9.51 7.34
C VAL A 70 -3.72 -10.66 7.92
N THR A 71 -4.31 -11.53 8.73
CA THR A 71 -3.61 -12.70 9.29
C THR A 71 -3.06 -13.59 8.17
N ARG A 72 -3.87 -13.89 7.17
CA ARG A 72 -3.48 -14.69 6.01
C ARG A 72 -2.40 -14.01 5.18
N LEU A 73 -2.50 -12.71 5.02
CA LEU A 73 -1.48 -11.89 4.35
C LEU A 73 -0.13 -12.00 5.05
N LEU A 74 -0.13 -11.84 6.37
CA LEU A 74 1.09 -11.95 7.18
C LEU A 74 1.64 -13.39 7.20
N ASP A 75 0.78 -14.39 7.22
CA ASP A 75 1.19 -15.81 7.12
C ASP A 75 2.01 -16.06 5.85
N ARG A 76 1.55 -15.54 4.73
CA ARG A 76 2.23 -15.70 3.43
C ARG A 76 3.59 -15.01 3.41
N LEU A 77 3.67 -13.81 3.97
CA LEU A 77 4.93 -13.06 4.06
C LEU A 77 5.92 -13.76 4.99
N GLU A 78 5.45 -14.30 6.10
CA GLU A 78 6.29 -15.04 7.05
C GLU A 78 6.84 -16.32 6.41
N LYS A 79 6.03 -17.07 5.69
CA LYS A 79 6.47 -18.28 4.97
C LYS A 79 7.58 -17.99 3.96
N ARG A 80 7.60 -16.79 3.40
CA ARG A 80 8.66 -16.36 2.48
C ARG A 80 9.89 -15.80 3.18
N GLY A 81 9.87 -15.73 4.52
CA GLY A 81 10.97 -15.18 5.29
C GLY A 81 11.12 -13.67 5.21
N LEU A 82 10.09 -12.95 4.74
CA LEU A 82 10.13 -11.49 4.58
C LEU A 82 9.74 -10.76 5.85
N ILE A 83 9.00 -11.42 6.72
CA ILE A 83 8.64 -10.94 8.06
C ILE A 83 8.82 -12.07 9.06
N ARG A 84 8.90 -11.72 10.32
CA ARG A 84 8.79 -12.65 11.44
C ARG A 84 7.67 -12.18 12.36
N ARG A 85 7.04 -13.13 13.04
CA ARG A 85 6.03 -12.84 14.04
C ARG A 85 6.42 -13.47 15.35
N CYS A 86 6.12 -12.79 16.43
CA CYS A 86 6.33 -13.30 17.77
C CYS A 86 5.13 -12.92 18.62
N ARG A 87 4.69 -13.86 19.44
CA ARG A 87 3.66 -13.58 20.44
C ARG A 87 4.33 -12.80 21.57
N ALA A 88 3.75 -11.65 21.91
CA ALA A 88 4.19 -10.92 23.09
C ALA A 88 3.86 -11.75 24.34
N ASP A 89 4.75 -11.72 25.33
CA ASP A 89 4.68 -12.51 26.53
C ASP A 89 3.28 -12.56 27.15
N GLN A 90 2.82 -13.76 27.46
CA GLN A 90 1.64 -14.08 28.29
C GLN A 90 0.26 -13.79 27.69
N ASP A 91 0.10 -12.98 26.64
CA ASP A 91 -1.19 -12.79 26.01
C ASP A 91 -1.16 -13.29 24.57
N ARG A 92 -1.76 -14.44 24.30
CA ARG A 92 -1.84 -15.08 22.99
C ARG A 92 -2.59 -14.24 21.94
N ARG A 93 -3.24 -13.13 22.38
CA ARG A 93 -3.98 -12.21 21.51
C ARG A 93 -3.09 -11.18 20.83
N PHE A 94 -1.88 -10.94 21.35
CA PHE A 94 -0.95 -9.95 20.82
C PHE A 94 0.21 -10.61 20.07
N VAL A 95 0.02 -10.82 18.77
CA VAL A 95 1.10 -11.22 17.87
C VAL A 95 1.64 -9.95 17.21
N LYS A 96 2.93 -9.69 17.39
CA LYS A 96 3.62 -8.61 16.69
C LYS A 96 4.39 -9.17 15.50
N ALA A 97 4.49 -8.36 14.45
CA ALA A 97 5.25 -8.65 13.26
C ALA A 97 6.36 -7.63 13.07
N TRP A 98 7.47 -8.09 12.53
CA TRP A 98 8.64 -7.28 12.16
C TRP A 98 9.10 -7.66 10.77
N ILE A 99 9.59 -6.68 10.01
CA ILE A 99 10.25 -6.98 8.76
C ILE A 99 11.61 -7.62 9.03
N THR A 100 11.98 -8.59 8.22
CA THR A 100 13.29 -9.25 8.31
C THR A 100 14.34 -8.53 7.47
N PRO A 101 15.65 -8.82 7.65
CA PRO A 101 16.68 -8.33 6.72
C PRO A 101 16.38 -8.65 5.25
N SER A 102 15.84 -9.85 4.96
CA SER A 102 15.40 -10.20 3.60
C SER A 102 14.28 -9.30 3.09
N GLY A 103 13.31 -8.97 3.94
CA GLY A 103 12.23 -8.05 3.60
C GLY A 103 12.75 -6.63 3.34
N LEU A 104 13.68 -6.15 4.16
CA LEU A 104 14.32 -4.84 3.98
C LEU A 104 15.11 -4.78 2.67
N GLU A 105 15.85 -5.82 2.36
CA GLU A 105 16.62 -5.92 1.11
C GLU A 105 15.70 -5.88 -0.11
N MET A 106 14.59 -6.61 -0.06
CA MET A 106 13.60 -6.60 -1.13
C MET A 106 13.02 -5.21 -1.35
N LEU A 107 12.62 -4.51 -0.28
CA LEU A 107 12.11 -3.14 -0.39
C LEU A 107 13.16 -2.16 -0.89
N ALA A 108 14.40 -2.29 -0.44
CA ALA A 108 15.49 -1.44 -0.91
C ALA A 108 15.67 -1.54 -2.43
N GLY A 109 15.57 -2.75 -2.98
CA GLY A 109 15.63 -2.97 -4.44
C GLY A 109 14.42 -2.44 -5.20
N LEU A 110 13.30 -2.24 -4.52
CA LEU A 110 12.06 -1.73 -5.11
C LEU A 110 11.90 -0.22 -5.00
N ASP A 111 12.59 0.45 -4.07
CA ASP A 111 12.38 1.87 -3.80
C ASP A 111 12.57 2.73 -5.05
N LYS A 112 13.66 2.55 -5.79
CA LYS A 112 13.90 3.31 -7.01
C LYS A 112 12.93 2.94 -8.15
N PRO A 113 12.74 1.68 -8.51
CA PRO A 113 11.77 1.31 -9.55
C PRO A 113 10.36 1.82 -9.28
N VAL A 114 9.89 1.76 -8.04
CA VAL A 114 8.56 2.26 -7.66
C VAL A 114 8.49 3.78 -7.77
N THR A 115 9.51 4.49 -7.30
CA THR A 115 9.58 5.95 -7.43
C THR A 115 9.55 6.36 -8.91
N ASP A 116 10.34 5.67 -9.74
CA ASP A 116 10.38 5.95 -11.20
C ASP A 116 9.02 5.66 -11.85
N LEU A 117 8.35 4.58 -11.44
CA LEU A 117 7.01 4.26 -11.92
C LEU A 117 6.02 5.39 -11.58
N HIS A 118 6.01 5.86 -10.34
CA HIS A 118 5.12 6.94 -9.92
C HIS A 118 5.38 8.23 -10.71
N ARG A 119 6.64 8.55 -10.99
CA ARG A 119 6.97 9.70 -11.85
C ARG A 119 6.39 9.54 -13.25
N GLN A 120 6.46 8.35 -13.82
CA GLN A 120 5.87 8.07 -15.14
C GLN A 120 4.35 8.15 -15.11
N GLN A 121 3.72 7.60 -14.06
CA GLN A 121 2.26 7.60 -13.93
C GLN A 121 1.68 9.02 -13.91
N PHE A 122 2.40 9.97 -13.32
CA PHE A 122 1.95 11.35 -13.16
C PHE A 122 2.72 12.33 -14.05
N ALA A 123 3.44 11.84 -15.05
CA ALA A 123 4.30 12.68 -15.90
C ALA A 123 3.53 13.78 -16.68
N ALA A 124 2.25 13.55 -16.97
CA ALA A 124 1.41 14.52 -17.66
C ALA A 124 0.94 15.69 -16.79
N LEU A 125 1.12 15.57 -15.46
CA LEU A 125 0.71 16.61 -14.51
C LEU A 125 1.90 17.49 -14.11
N THR A 126 1.65 18.78 -13.96
CA THR A 126 2.62 19.69 -13.34
C THR A 126 2.68 19.40 -11.83
N LYS A 127 3.72 19.91 -11.15
CA LYS A 127 3.83 19.80 -9.70
C LYS A 127 2.65 20.44 -8.99
N GLU A 128 2.18 21.58 -9.50
CA GLU A 128 1.02 22.30 -8.97
C GLU A 128 -0.27 21.48 -9.13
N GLU A 129 -0.48 20.88 -10.30
CA GLU A 129 -1.62 20.03 -10.58
C GLU A 129 -1.61 18.78 -9.68
N LEU A 130 -0.45 18.19 -9.48
CA LEU A 130 -0.30 17.00 -8.62
C LEU A 130 -0.61 17.33 -7.15
N ALA A 131 -0.14 18.49 -6.66
CA ALA A 131 -0.47 18.98 -5.32
C ALA A 131 -1.97 19.24 -5.16
N GLN A 132 -2.61 19.84 -6.17
CA GLN A 132 -4.06 20.09 -6.19
C GLN A 132 -4.86 18.78 -6.21
N LEU A 133 -4.42 17.80 -6.98
CA LEU A 133 -5.04 16.47 -7.02
C LEU A 133 -5.01 15.82 -5.63
N LYS A 134 -3.87 15.84 -4.97
CA LYS A 134 -3.72 15.29 -3.61
C LYS A 134 -4.71 15.94 -2.64
N VAL A 135 -4.77 17.27 -2.63
CA VAL A 135 -5.68 18.03 -1.75
C VAL A 135 -7.14 17.70 -2.08
N ALA A 136 -7.50 17.65 -3.36
CA ALA A 136 -8.87 17.34 -3.77
C ALA A 136 -9.29 15.94 -3.33
N LEU A 137 -8.41 14.95 -3.47
CA LEU A 137 -8.68 13.57 -3.05
C LEU A 137 -8.76 13.45 -1.52
N GLU A 138 -7.93 14.18 -0.77
CA GLU A 138 -8.01 14.22 0.70
C GLU A 138 -9.37 14.78 1.17
N LYS A 139 -9.90 15.80 0.49
CA LYS A 139 -11.22 16.36 0.81
C LYS A 139 -12.36 15.40 0.46
N ALA A 140 -12.22 14.65 -0.62
CA ALA A 140 -13.26 13.73 -1.09
C ALA A 140 -13.23 12.39 -0.35
N GLY A 141 -12.09 12.04 0.24
CA GLY A 141 -11.90 10.78 0.94
C GLY A 141 -12.65 10.67 2.26
N PRO A 142 -12.78 9.44 2.79
CA PRO A 142 -13.41 9.20 4.08
C PRO A 142 -12.59 9.72 5.25
#